data_2b026744b3cae5256594a7e97c6b32aa
#
_entry.id   2b026744b3cae5256594a7e97c6b32aa
#
_cell.length_a   1.000
_cell.length_b   1.000
_cell.length_c   1.000
_cell.angle_alpha   90.00
_cell.angle_beta   90.00
_cell.angle_gamma   90.00
#
_symmetry.space_group_name_H-M   'P 1'
#
loop_
_entity.id
_entity.type
_entity.pdbx_description
1 polymer ?
#
loop_
_entity_poly.entity_id
_entity_poly.type
_entity_poly.pdbx_seq_one_letter_code
_entity_poly.pdbx_strand_id
1 'polypeptide(L)'
;MRWLVQLMIVLAALASPAVAQTFPKPNNTHVVDAANILPDAQEAALDAKLAAFEKETGRQFVVATIPNLEGYPIEDYGYRLGRSWGIGSQDKDDGVLLIVAPAERKLRIEVGYGLEPYLTDAYSSVIVNTQIVPRFKGGDMVGGITAGVDATMAQLKLTPEEAAARMKAAETGQGKKSGGGVPIALIFWLVILFFFVLPAVFGGRRGRRHGIGPVVIWGPDDWGGGSGGGGFGGFGGGGGGFSGGGGSFGGGGSSGSW
;
A
#
# COMPACT_ATOMS: atom_id res chain seq x y z
N MET A 1 -47.46 24.07 -2.90
CA MET A 1 -46.28 24.94 -2.65
C MET A 1 -45.58 24.68 -1.33
N ARG A 2 -46.25 24.63 -0.17
CA ARG A 2 -45.59 24.37 1.14
C ARG A 2 -44.87 23.03 1.23
N TRP A 3 -45.36 21.99 0.60
CA TRP A 3 -44.72 20.66 0.55
C TRP A 3 -43.42 20.65 -0.24
N LEU A 4 -43.33 21.38 -1.34
CA LEU A 4 -42.09 21.50 -2.14
C LEU A 4 -40.99 22.25 -1.37
N VAL A 5 -41.39 23.27 -0.58
CA VAL A 5 -40.44 24.00 0.26
C VAL A 5 -39.91 23.11 1.40
N GLN A 6 -40.78 22.31 2.02
CA GLN A 6 -40.34 21.35 3.05
C GLN A 6 -39.41 20.26 2.48
N LEU A 7 -39.69 19.74 1.29
CA LEU A 7 -38.84 18.77 0.60
C LEU A 7 -37.46 19.36 0.25
N MET A 8 -37.45 20.62 -0.21
CA MET A 8 -36.19 21.33 -0.50
C MET A 8 -35.35 21.57 0.77
N ILE A 9 -35.97 21.88 1.90
CA ILE A 9 -35.29 22.07 3.18
C ILE A 9 -34.68 20.74 3.68
N VAL A 10 -35.42 19.64 3.53
CA VAL A 10 -34.92 18.29 3.90
C VAL A 10 -33.77 17.86 2.98
N LEU A 11 -33.87 18.15 1.69
CA LEU A 11 -32.78 17.83 0.73
C LEU A 11 -31.52 18.68 0.99
N ALA A 12 -31.70 19.96 1.36
CA ALA A 12 -30.59 20.84 1.74
C ALA A 12 -29.91 20.43 3.06
N ALA A 13 -30.68 19.86 4.01
CA ALA A 13 -30.17 19.37 5.29
C ALA A 13 -29.36 18.05 5.13
N LEU A 14 -29.52 17.31 4.03
CA LEU A 14 -28.79 16.10 3.70
C LEU A 14 -27.49 16.36 2.92
N ALA A 15 -27.23 17.59 2.52
CA ALA A 15 -25.97 17.99 1.90
C ALA A 15 -24.87 18.06 2.96
N SER A 16 -24.29 16.92 3.30
CA SER A 16 -23.06 16.89 4.11
C SER A 16 -21.97 17.65 3.35
N PRO A 17 -21.25 18.61 3.99
CA PRO A 17 -20.12 19.25 3.35
C PRO A 17 -19.11 18.15 3.00
N ALA A 18 -18.77 18.02 1.73
CA ALA A 18 -17.62 17.20 1.30
C ALA A 18 -16.38 17.89 1.83
N VAL A 19 -15.79 17.34 2.89
CA VAL A 19 -14.49 17.80 3.39
C VAL A 19 -13.46 17.40 2.34
N ALA A 20 -12.88 18.40 1.68
CA ALA A 20 -11.80 18.16 0.74
C ALA A 20 -10.56 17.67 1.52
N GLN A 21 -9.94 16.59 1.04
CA GLN A 21 -8.70 16.06 1.60
C GLN A 21 -7.60 17.13 1.55
N THR A 22 -6.91 17.34 2.68
CA THR A 22 -5.89 18.36 2.79
C THR A 22 -4.50 17.70 2.70
N PHE A 23 -3.73 18.04 1.68
CA PHE A 23 -2.36 17.58 1.56
C PHE A 23 -1.37 18.59 2.15
N PRO A 24 -0.26 18.13 2.75
CA PRO A 24 0.87 19.00 3.07
C PRO A 24 1.31 19.76 1.82
N LYS A 25 1.74 21.00 2.01
CA LYS A 25 2.30 21.76 0.89
C LYS A 25 3.68 21.21 0.55
N PRO A 26 3.98 20.98 -0.74
CA PRO A 26 5.34 20.64 -1.13
C PRO A 26 6.26 21.79 -0.74
N ASN A 27 7.41 21.46 -0.16
CA ASN A 27 8.54 22.35 -0.01
C ASN A 27 9.46 22.11 -1.22
N ASN A 28 10.31 23.00 -1.61
CA ASN A 28 11.19 22.82 -2.77
C ASN A 28 12.28 21.75 -2.56
N THR A 29 12.00 20.70 -1.80
CA THR A 29 12.90 19.60 -1.45
C THR A 29 12.26 18.25 -1.78
N HIS A 30 13.06 17.19 -1.88
CA HIS A 30 12.60 15.83 -2.10
C HIS A 30 12.11 15.15 -0.81
N VAL A 31 12.22 15.85 0.33
CA VAL A 31 11.73 15.35 1.63
C VAL A 31 10.75 16.36 2.21
N VAL A 32 9.55 15.91 2.51
CA VAL A 32 8.50 16.69 3.17
C VAL A 32 8.16 16.02 4.48
N ASP A 33 8.80 16.43 5.56
CA ASP A 33 8.61 15.86 6.90
C ASP A 33 7.46 16.57 7.67
N ALA A 34 6.22 16.43 7.18
CA ALA A 34 5.07 17.07 7.83
C ALA A 34 4.71 16.42 9.19
N ALA A 35 5.14 15.19 9.45
CA ALA A 35 4.93 14.51 10.74
C ALA A 35 6.05 14.82 11.75
N ASN A 36 7.12 15.54 11.34
CA ASN A 36 8.25 15.92 12.17
C ASN A 36 8.90 14.72 12.89
N ILE A 37 9.19 13.67 12.13
CA ILE A 37 9.83 12.44 12.63
C ILE A 37 11.30 12.30 12.23
N LEU A 38 11.78 13.15 11.32
CA LEU A 38 13.16 13.18 10.88
C LEU A 38 13.90 14.33 11.60
N PRO A 39 15.04 14.07 12.24
CA PRO A 39 15.92 15.15 12.69
C PRO A 39 16.42 15.99 11.50
N ASP A 40 16.52 17.31 11.64
CA ASP A 40 16.88 18.25 10.57
C ASP A 40 18.12 17.82 9.76
N ALA A 41 19.17 17.32 10.45
CA ALA A 41 20.38 16.84 9.80
C ALA A 41 20.15 15.60 8.93
N GLN A 42 19.22 14.72 9.34
CA GLN A 42 18.86 13.52 8.60
C GLN A 42 17.96 13.86 7.41
N GLU A 43 17.00 14.77 7.61
CA GLU A 43 16.16 15.30 6.54
C GLU A 43 17.01 15.94 5.44
N ALA A 44 17.92 16.85 5.80
CA ALA A 44 18.83 17.51 4.84
C ALA A 44 19.74 16.51 4.11
N ALA A 45 20.27 15.49 4.81
CA ALA A 45 21.12 14.48 4.20
C ALA A 45 20.32 13.60 3.22
N LEU A 46 19.07 13.26 3.56
CA LEU A 46 18.18 12.48 2.71
C LEU A 46 17.77 13.27 1.47
N ASP A 47 17.42 14.55 1.64
CA ASP A 47 17.10 15.46 0.54
C ASP A 47 18.26 15.59 -0.45
N ALA A 48 19.48 15.85 0.03
CA ALA A 48 20.68 15.94 -0.81
C ALA A 48 20.92 14.63 -1.58
N LYS A 49 20.68 13.46 -0.95
CA LYS A 49 20.81 12.16 -1.59
C LYS A 49 19.79 11.99 -2.72
N LEU A 50 18.55 12.36 -2.49
CA LEU A 50 17.46 12.25 -3.47
C LEU A 50 17.64 13.24 -4.62
N ALA A 51 18.07 14.45 -4.34
CA ALA A 51 18.43 15.44 -5.37
C ALA A 51 19.59 14.96 -6.27
N ALA A 52 20.60 14.34 -5.67
CA ALA A 52 21.70 13.72 -6.43
C ALA A 52 21.22 12.57 -7.31
N PHE A 53 20.30 11.74 -6.79
CA PHE A 53 19.70 10.65 -7.54
C PHE A 53 18.89 11.16 -8.75
N GLU A 54 18.05 12.18 -8.57
CA GLU A 54 17.29 12.78 -9.67
C GLU A 54 18.22 13.36 -10.73
N LYS A 55 19.27 14.09 -10.31
CA LYS A 55 20.27 14.64 -11.23
C LYS A 55 21.00 13.56 -12.03
N GLU A 56 21.28 12.40 -11.42
CA GLU A 56 22.00 11.29 -12.06
C GLU A 56 21.10 10.49 -13.02
N THR A 57 19.85 10.26 -12.66
CA THR A 57 18.97 9.30 -13.35
C THR A 57 17.85 9.97 -14.14
N GLY A 58 17.53 11.22 -13.85
CA GLY A 58 16.34 11.93 -14.32
C GLY A 58 15.04 11.45 -13.68
N ARG A 59 15.08 10.50 -12.74
CA ARG A 59 13.93 9.93 -12.04
C ARG A 59 13.71 10.66 -10.73
N GLN A 60 12.46 11.01 -10.46
CA GLN A 60 12.12 11.76 -9.26
C GLN A 60 11.69 10.84 -8.13
N PHE A 61 12.33 10.96 -6.98
CA PHE A 61 11.96 10.23 -5.78
C PHE A 61 11.74 11.18 -4.62
N VAL A 62 10.55 11.13 -4.02
CA VAL A 62 10.13 12.00 -2.91
C VAL A 62 9.78 11.15 -1.70
N VAL A 63 10.13 11.66 -0.52
CA VAL A 63 9.72 11.09 0.77
C VAL A 63 8.76 12.06 1.45
N ALA A 64 7.60 11.57 1.87
CA ALA A 64 6.61 12.35 2.60
C ALA A 64 6.27 11.66 3.92
N THR A 65 6.41 12.36 5.03
CA THR A 65 5.82 11.92 6.29
C THR A 65 4.54 12.70 6.55
N ILE A 66 3.48 11.98 6.90
CA ILE A 66 2.13 12.53 7.02
C ILE A 66 1.66 12.37 8.46
N PRO A 67 1.27 13.46 9.16
CA PRO A 67 0.88 13.38 10.56
C PRO A 67 -0.35 12.49 10.77
N ASN A 68 -1.30 12.52 9.84
CA ASN A 68 -2.47 11.65 9.83
C ASN A 68 -3.08 11.54 8.43
N LEU A 69 -3.75 10.41 8.13
CA LEU A 69 -4.36 10.13 6.83
C LEU A 69 -5.82 10.64 6.71
N GLU A 70 -6.33 11.39 7.70
CA GLU A 70 -7.69 11.94 7.71
C GLU A 70 -8.79 10.89 7.47
N GLY A 71 -8.52 9.63 7.87
CA GLY A 71 -9.44 8.50 7.69
C GLY A 71 -9.41 7.85 6.30
N TYR A 72 -8.59 8.33 5.39
CA TYR A 72 -8.43 7.70 4.06
C TYR A 72 -7.52 6.47 4.12
N PRO A 73 -7.73 5.46 3.26
CA PRO A 73 -6.75 4.42 3.01
C PRO A 73 -5.45 5.04 2.49
N ILE A 74 -4.30 4.50 2.92
CA ILE A 74 -2.99 5.05 2.52
C ILE A 74 -2.76 4.95 1.00
N GLU A 75 -3.38 3.97 0.34
CA GLU A 75 -3.36 3.76 -1.09
C GLU A 75 -4.01 4.94 -1.83
N ASP A 76 -5.20 5.33 -1.39
CA ASP A 76 -5.94 6.45 -1.97
C ASP A 76 -5.24 7.79 -1.66
N TYR A 77 -4.77 7.93 -0.42
CA TYR A 77 -4.02 9.11 0.00
C TYR A 77 -2.75 9.29 -0.82
N GLY A 78 -1.95 8.24 -0.97
CA GLY A 78 -0.68 8.26 -1.68
C GLY A 78 -0.84 8.57 -3.16
N TYR A 79 -1.75 7.87 -3.81
CA TYR A 79 -2.10 8.12 -5.21
C TYR A 79 -2.47 9.58 -5.47
N ARG A 80 -3.37 10.15 -4.64
CA ARG A 80 -3.81 11.54 -4.79
C ARG A 80 -2.71 12.53 -4.45
N LEU A 81 -1.92 12.26 -3.41
CA LEU A 81 -0.79 13.11 -3.02
C LEU A 81 0.25 13.19 -4.13
N GLY A 82 0.66 12.04 -4.69
CA GLY A 82 1.63 11.99 -5.78
C GLY A 82 1.18 12.77 -7.01
N ARG A 83 -0.08 12.65 -7.37
CA ARG A 83 -0.69 13.43 -8.45
C ARG A 83 -0.82 14.92 -8.13
N SER A 84 -1.22 15.25 -6.90
CA SER A 84 -1.35 16.65 -6.46
C SER A 84 -0.02 17.39 -6.47
N TRP A 85 1.07 16.69 -6.14
CA TRP A 85 2.43 17.23 -6.18
C TRP A 85 3.06 17.13 -7.58
N GLY A 86 2.46 16.38 -8.50
CA GLY A 86 2.97 16.19 -9.86
C GLY A 86 4.33 15.50 -9.90
N ILE A 87 4.56 14.53 -9.00
CA ILE A 87 5.85 13.84 -8.88
C ILE A 87 6.15 13.03 -10.15
N GLY A 88 7.36 13.17 -10.69
CA GLY A 88 7.78 12.58 -11.95
C GLY A 88 7.48 13.48 -13.15
N SER A 89 8.04 13.14 -14.32
CA SER A 89 7.81 13.88 -15.55
C SER A 89 6.51 13.44 -16.22
N GLN A 90 5.77 14.37 -16.81
CA GLN A 90 4.49 14.11 -17.48
C GLN A 90 4.61 13.13 -18.65
N ASP A 91 5.76 13.15 -19.34
CA ASP A 91 5.99 12.31 -20.52
C ASP A 91 6.44 10.89 -20.17
N LYS A 92 7.01 10.66 -18.97
CA LYS A 92 7.64 9.40 -18.60
C LYS A 92 7.00 8.73 -17.39
N ASP A 93 6.23 9.44 -16.60
CA ASP A 93 5.65 8.94 -15.34
C ASP A 93 6.71 8.29 -14.42
N ASP A 94 7.89 8.90 -14.33
CA ASP A 94 9.10 8.37 -13.71
C ASP A 94 9.29 8.82 -12.25
N GLY A 95 8.18 8.95 -11.55
CA GLY A 95 8.13 9.35 -10.16
C GLY A 95 7.98 8.19 -9.19
N VAL A 96 8.59 8.32 -8.01
CA VAL A 96 8.37 7.46 -6.84
C VAL A 96 8.04 8.30 -5.63
N LEU A 97 7.12 7.85 -4.79
CA LEU A 97 6.78 8.50 -3.53
C LEU A 97 6.76 7.48 -2.40
N LEU A 98 7.62 7.67 -1.40
CA LEU A 98 7.54 6.94 -0.13
C LEU A 98 6.74 7.76 0.86
N ILE A 99 5.61 7.23 1.31
CA ILE A 99 4.74 7.85 2.30
C ILE A 99 4.86 7.10 3.62
N VAL A 100 4.99 7.82 4.71
CA VAL A 100 4.99 7.28 6.07
C VAL A 100 3.96 8.04 6.90
N ALA A 101 2.98 7.33 7.44
CA ALA A 101 1.94 7.86 8.32
C ALA A 101 2.10 7.24 9.72
N PRO A 102 2.85 7.90 10.62
CA PRO A 102 3.21 7.32 11.91
C PRO A 102 2.02 7.15 12.85
N ALA A 103 1.00 8.00 12.78
CA ALA A 103 -0.20 7.88 13.61
C ALA A 103 -0.97 6.59 13.33
N GLU A 104 -1.11 6.21 12.07
CA GLU A 104 -1.79 4.98 11.64
C GLU A 104 -0.84 3.78 11.57
N ARG A 105 0.46 3.98 11.78
CA ARG A 105 1.51 2.96 11.58
C ARG A 105 1.45 2.34 10.18
N LYS A 106 1.30 3.17 9.19
CA LYS A 106 1.21 2.77 7.78
C LYS A 106 2.29 3.44 6.96
N LEU A 107 2.78 2.72 5.98
CA LEU A 107 3.68 3.25 4.97
C LEU A 107 3.27 2.72 3.59
N ARG A 108 3.68 3.44 2.54
CA ARG A 108 3.47 3.02 1.17
C ARG A 108 4.56 3.55 0.25
N ILE A 109 4.97 2.72 -0.68
CA ILE A 109 5.74 3.15 -1.85
C ILE A 109 4.75 3.24 -3.01
N GLU A 110 4.55 4.43 -3.55
CA GLU A 110 3.83 4.67 -4.80
C GLU A 110 4.82 4.72 -5.96
N VAL A 111 4.48 4.08 -7.06
CA VAL A 111 5.33 3.95 -8.24
C VAL A 111 4.61 4.51 -9.46
N GLY A 112 5.25 5.40 -10.18
CA GLY A 112 4.74 5.91 -11.46
C GLY A 112 4.83 4.84 -12.55
N TYR A 113 3.94 4.91 -13.54
CA TYR A 113 3.83 3.91 -14.61
C TYR A 113 5.14 3.64 -15.36
N GLY A 114 5.94 4.68 -15.60
CA GLY A 114 7.23 4.54 -16.30
C GLY A 114 8.29 3.77 -15.53
N LEU A 115 8.06 3.54 -14.23
CA LEU A 115 9.00 2.81 -13.38
C LEU A 115 8.55 1.37 -13.05
N GLU A 116 7.37 0.94 -13.48
CA GLU A 116 6.90 -0.44 -13.28
C GLU A 116 7.88 -1.51 -13.81
N PRO A 117 8.58 -1.31 -14.95
CA PRO A 117 9.58 -2.27 -15.40
C PRO A 117 10.78 -2.43 -14.46
N TYR A 118 11.04 -1.44 -13.60
CA TYR A 118 12.14 -1.43 -12.64
C TYR A 118 11.69 -1.80 -11.23
N LEU A 119 10.48 -1.40 -10.84
CA LEU A 119 9.96 -1.50 -9.47
C LEU A 119 8.50 -1.93 -9.50
N THR A 120 8.27 -3.24 -9.58
CA THR A 120 6.92 -3.83 -9.51
C THR A 120 6.34 -3.75 -8.10
N ASP A 121 5.02 -3.93 -7.97
CA ASP A 121 4.32 -4.02 -6.69
C ASP A 121 4.90 -5.12 -5.80
N ALA A 122 5.20 -6.29 -6.41
CA ALA A 122 5.80 -7.40 -5.70
C ALA A 122 7.17 -7.04 -5.12
N TYR A 123 8.02 -6.36 -5.89
CA TYR A 123 9.34 -5.96 -5.41
C TYR A 123 9.27 -4.80 -4.41
N SER A 124 8.35 -3.85 -4.59
CA SER A 124 8.03 -2.82 -3.61
C SER A 124 7.62 -3.45 -2.27
N SER A 125 6.82 -4.52 -2.31
CA SER A 125 6.46 -5.31 -1.12
C SER A 125 7.67 -5.97 -0.46
N VAL A 126 8.63 -6.47 -1.25
CA VAL A 126 9.90 -6.98 -0.69
C VAL A 126 10.64 -5.89 0.06
N ILE A 127 10.83 -4.70 -0.53
CA ILE A 127 11.50 -3.57 0.12
C ILE A 127 10.77 -3.19 1.42
N VAL A 128 9.47 -2.97 1.35
CA VAL A 128 8.63 -2.61 2.50
C VAL A 128 8.82 -3.62 3.63
N ASN A 129 8.66 -4.90 3.36
CA ASN A 129 8.63 -5.93 4.39
C ASN A 129 10.01 -6.36 4.89
N THR A 130 11.08 -6.14 4.11
CA THR A 130 12.43 -6.58 4.50
C THR A 130 13.34 -5.43 4.94
N GLN A 131 13.13 -4.21 4.43
CA GLN A 131 14.00 -3.08 4.72
C GLN A 131 13.36 -2.07 5.67
N ILE A 132 12.06 -1.78 5.53
CA ILE A 132 11.40 -0.70 6.26
C ILE A 132 10.71 -1.22 7.52
N VAL A 133 9.73 -2.09 7.36
CA VAL A 133 8.85 -2.56 8.47
C VAL A 133 9.62 -3.16 9.66
N PRO A 134 10.68 -3.98 9.48
CA PRO A 134 11.41 -4.51 10.64
C PRO A 134 12.08 -3.42 11.49
N ARG A 135 12.60 -2.37 10.84
CA ARG A 135 13.21 -1.22 11.54
C ARG A 135 12.17 -0.40 12.27
N PHE A 136 11.03 -0.13 11.63
CA PHE A 136 9.91 0.59 12.25
C PHE A 136 9.37 -0.15 13.48
N LYS A 137 9.24 -1.48 13.41
CA LYS A 137 8.89 -2.31 14.56
C LYS A 137 9.92 -2.24 15.70
N GLY A 138 11.18 -2.04 15.36
CA GLY A 138 12.28 -1.80 16.30
C GLY A 138 12.35 -0.37 16.83
N GLY A 139 11.47 0.55 16.37
CA GLY A 139 11.49 1.96 16.78
C GLY A 139 12.44 2.85 15.94
N ASP A 140 13.17 2.28 14.99
CA ASP A 140 14.11 3.01 14.13
C ASP A 140 13.42 3.52 12.87
N MET A 141 12.68 4.64 13.00
CA MET A 141 11.96 5.25 11.89
C MET A 141 12.92 5.82 10.83
N VAL A 142 13.93 6.54 11.27
CA VAL A 142 14.92 7.17 10.38
C VAL A 142 15.70 6.13 9.58
N GLY A 143 16.21 5.10 10.27
CA GLY A 143 16.92 4.00 9.62
C GLY A 143 16.03 3.20 8.67
N GLY A 144 14.74 3.06 8.99
CA GLY A 144 13.78 2.39 8.12
C GLY A 144 13.50 3.17 6.84
N ILE A 145 13.27 4.49 6.94
CA ILE A 145 13.09 5.37 5.78
C ILE A 145 14.35 5.35 4.90
N THR A 146 15.52 5.56 5.50
CA THR A 146 16.79 5.57 4.78
C THR A 146 17.05 4.24 4.05
N ALA A 147 16.84 3.12 4.72
CA ALA A 147 17.04 1.80 4.13
C ALA A 147 16.05 1.52 2.97
N GLY A 148 14.80 1.96 3.11
CA GLY A 148 13.80 1.88 2.05
C GLY A 148 14.18 2.70 0.83
N VAL A 149 14.62 3.95 1.06
CA VAL A 149 15.12 4.83 0.00
C VAL A 149 16.32 4.22 -0.70
N ASP A 150 17.33 3.75 0.05
CA ASP A 150 18.53 3.17 -0.52
C ASP A 150 18.24 1.92 -1.36
N ALA A 151 17.37 1.03 -0.87
CA ALA A 151 16.97 -0.17 -1.60
C ALA A 151 16.20 0.17 -2.88
N THR A 152 15.31 1.16 -2.83
CA THR A 152 14.53 1.62 -3.99
C THR A 152 15.45 2.28 -5.02
N MET A 153 16.33 3.19 -4.61
CA MET A 153 17.31 3.82 -5.51
C MET A 153 18.23 2.79 -6.17
N ALA A 154 18.72 1.82 -5.39
CA ALA A 154 19.59 0.76 -5.92
C ALA A 154 18.87 -0.11 -6.97
N GLN A 155 17.57 -0.29 -6.87
CA GLN A 155 16.77 -0.99 -7.86
C GLN A 155 16.53 -0.12 -9.11
N LEU A 156 16.24 1.14 -8.92
CA LEU A 156 15.98 2.08 -10.00
C LEU A 156 17.22 2.44 -10.83
N LYS A 157 18.43 2.20 -10.32
CA LYS A 157 19.70 2.41 -11.06
C LYS A 157 20.08 1.26 -11.99
N LEU A 158 19.41 0.12 -11.89
CA LEU A 158 19.65 -1.03 -12.74
C LEU A 158 19.13 -0.80 -14.16
N THR A 159 19.62 -1.58 -15.12
CA THR A 159 18.96 -1.70 -16.42
C THR A 159 17.63 -2.46 -16.27
N PRO A 160 16.69 -2.36 -17.23
CA PRO A 160 15.43 -3.11 -17.14
C PRO A 160 15.63 -4.62 -16.98
N GLU A 161 16.63 -5.17 -17.67
CA GLU A 161 16.96 -6.61 -17.64
C GLU A 161 17.51 -7.03 -16.28
N GLU A 162 18.41 -6.23 -15.71
CA GLU A 162 18.98 -6.49 -14.38
C GLU A 162 17.90 -6.33 -13.29
N ALA A 163 17.04 -5.32 -13.42
CA ALA A 163 15.91 -5.10 -12.52
C ALA A 163 14.95 -6.29 -12.54
N ALA A 164 14.59 -6.78 -13.73
CA ALA A 164 13.73 -7.95 -13.90
C ALA A 164 14.36 -9.21 -13.31
N ALA A 165 15.67 -9.44 -13.54
CA ALA A 165 16.39 -10.57 -12.98
C ALA A 165 16.41 -10.54 -11.44
N ARG A 166 16.63 -9.37 -10.85
CA ARG A 166 16.62 -9.17 -9.39
C ARG A 166 15.24 -9.38 -8.78
N MET A 167 14.19 -8.87 -9.42
CA MET A 167 12.80 -9.08 -8.99
C MET A 167 12.45 -10.56 -9.00
N LYS A 168 12.75 -11.28 -10.08
CA LYS A 168 12.53 -12.72 -10.19
C LYS A 168 13.28 -13.52 -9.11
N ALA A 169 14.53 -13.14 -8.81
CA ALA A 169 15.31 -13.78 -7.75
C ALA A 169 14.70 -13.56 -6.36
N ALA A 170 14.12 -12.37 -6.10
CA ALA A 170 13.47 -12.06 -4.85
C ALA A 170 12.15 -12.85 -4.68
N GLU A 171 11.36 -13.00 -5.72
CA GLU A 171 10.14 -13.81 -5.72
C GLU A 171 10.43 -15.27 -5.42
N THR A 172 11.44 -15.86 -6.07
CA THR A 172 11.85 -17.25 -5.83
C THR A 172 12.44 -17.46 -4.43
N GLY A 173 13.10 -16.45 -3.87
CA GLY A 173 13.63 -16.46 -2.51
C GLY A 173 12.53 -16.40 -1.42
N GLN A 174 11.44 -15.67 -1.68
CA GLN A 174 10.29 -15.62 -0.76
C GLN A 174 9.49 -16.92 -0.76
N GLY A 175 9.31 -17.57 -1.90
CA GLY A 175 8.64 -18.87 -2.01
C GLY A 175 9.31 -19.96 -1.16
N LYS A 176 10.62 -19.90 -0.97
CA LYS A 176 11.36 -20.87 -0.12
C LYS A 176 11.22 -20.60 1.39
N LYS A 177 10.95 -19.36 1.81
CA LYS A 177 10.77 -19.02 3.24
C LYS A 177 9.36 -19.28 3.75
N SER A 178 8.38 -19.33 2.86
CA SER A 178 6.99 -19.64 3.21
C SER A 178 6.70 -21.15 3.37
N GLY A 179 7.66 -22.02 3.04
CA GLY A 179 7.51 -23.47 3.04
C GLY A 179 7.95 -24.20 4.32
N GLY A 180 8.29 -23.50 5.41
CA GLY A 180 8.75 -24.09 6.68
C GLY A 180 7.64 -24.48 7.67
N GLY A 181 6.38 -24.20 7.36
CA GLY A 181 5.24 -24.67 8.15
C GLY A 181 4.80 -26.06 7.70
N VAL A 182 4.43 -26.92 8.67
CA VAL A 182 3.78 -28.20 8.37
C VAL A 182 2.63 -27.93 7.40
N PRO A 183 2.59 -28.54 6.21
CA PRO A 183 1.55 -28.23 5.23
C PRO A 183 0.18 -28.43 5.87
N ILE A 184 -0.67 -27.41 5.77
CA ILE A 184 -2.02 -27.39 6.36
C ILE A 184 -2.79 -28.68 5.97
N ALA A 185 -2.54 -29.20 4.77
CA ALA A 185 -3.04 -30.49 4.32
C ALA A 185 -2.61 -31.64 5.23
N LEU A 186 -1.39 -31.65 5.74
CA LEU A 186 -0.88 -32.70 6.64
C LEU A 186 -1.54 -32.59 8.02
N ILE A 187 -1.73 -31.38 8.54
CA ILE A 187 -2.49 -31.15 9.78
C ILE A 187 -3.95 -31.59 9.61
N PHE A 188 -4.58 -31.26 8.49
CA PHE A 188 -5.93 -31.66 8.15
C PHE A 188 -6.08 -33.20 8.11
N TRP A 189 -5.16 -33.89 7.46
CA TRP A 189 -5.16 -35.36 7.42
C TRP A 189 -4.85 -36.00 8.76
N LEU A 190 -3.98 -35.39 9.60
CA LEU A 190 -3.74 -35.86 10.96
C LEU A 190 -4.96 -35.67 11.85
N VAL A 191 -5.72 -34.61 11.71
CA VAL A 191 -6.98 -34.40 12.43
C VAL A 191 -8.03 -35.45 12.00
N ILE A 192 -8.17 -35.71 10.71
CA ILE A 192 -9.05 -36.74 10.20
C ILE A 192 -8.63 -38.12 10.74
N LEU A 193 -7.37 -38.46 10.68
CA LEU A 193 -6.83 -39.73 11.17
C LEU A 193 -7.08 -39.88 12.67
N PHE A 194 -6.86 -38.84 13.45
CA PHE A 194 -7.03 -38.87 14.91
C PHE A 194 -8.51 -38.96 15.32
N PHE A 195 -9.41 -38.20 14.68
CA PHE A 195 -10.82 -38.14 15.07
C PHE A 195 -11.69 -39.21 14.40
N PHE A 196 -11.35 -39.67 13.22
CA PHE A 196 -12.20 -40.61 12.44
C PHE A 196 -11.60 -42.01 12.31
N VAL A 197 -10.29 -42.11 12.06
CA VAL A 197 -9.67 -43.41 11.77
C VAL A 197 -9.26 -44.11 13.08
N LEU A 198 -8.61 -43.42 14.02
CA LEU A 198 -8.26 -44.04 15.31
C LEU A 198 -9.46 -44.58 16.09
N PRO A 199 -10.57 -43.83 16.27
CA PRO A 199 -11.73 -44.36 16.96
C PRO A 199 -12.41 -45.50 16.21
N ALA A 200 -12.37 -45.51 14.86
CA ALA A 200 -12.91 -46.59 14.05
C ALA A 200 -12.09 -47.88 14.16
N VAL A 201 -10.79 -47.78 14.31
CA VAL A 201 -9.87 -48.95 14.41
C VAL A 201 -9.75 -49.44 15.85
N PHE A 202 -9.70 -48.53 16.85
CA PHE A 202 -9.52 -48.88 18.27
C PHE A 202 -10.83 -48.81 19.08
N GLY A 203 -11.92 -48.29 18.53
CA GLY A 203 -13.23 -48.22 19.16
C GLY A 203 -13.94 -49.56 19.13
N GLY A 204 -13.55 -50.44 20.06
CA GLY A 204 -14.23 -51.73 20.28
C GLY A 204 -15.70 -51.54 20.67
N ARG A 205 -16.55 -52.25 19.98
CA ARG A 205 -18.01 -52.42 20.14
C ARG A 205 -18.54 -52.22 21.55
N ARG A 206 -19.31 -51.15 21.78
CA ARG A 206 -20.47 -51.22 22.72
C ARG A 206 -21.56 -50.33 22.15
N GLY A 207 -22.68 -50.98 21.79
CA GLY A 207 -23.82 -50.32 21.19
C GLY A 207 -24.65 -49.54 22.20
N ARG A 208 -25.34 -48.52 21.69
CA ARG A 208 -26.76 -48.25 21.91
C ARG A 208 -27.25 -47.10 21.05
N ARG A 209 -28.36 -47.35 20.42
CA ARG A 209 -29.17 -46.50 19.55
C ARG A 209 -29.59 -45.22 20.25
N HIS A 210 -29.46 -44.05 19.58
CA HIS A 210 -30.54 -43.04 19.49
C HIS A 210 -30.25 -42.19 18.26
N GLY A 211 -31.23 -42.11 17.36
CA GLY A 211 -31.12 -41.35 16.12
C GLY A 211 -31.48 -39.89 16.36
N ILE A 212 -30.71 -39.02 15.76
CA ILE A 212 -31.14 -37.68 15.44
C ILE A 212 -30.59 -37.41 14.02
N GLY A 213 -31.50 -37.22 13.06
CA GLY A 213 -31.16 -37.02 11.66
C GLY A 213 -30.53 -35.63 11.44
N PRO A 214 -29.71 -35.46 10.40
CA PRO A 214 -29.14 -34.19 10.06
C PRO A 214 -30.18 -33.28 9.39
N VAL A 215 -30.36 -32.10 9.94
CA VAL A 215 -31.09 -31.00 9.29
C VAL A 215 -30.15 -30.35 8.29
N VAL A 216 -30.43 -30.52 7.01
CA VAL A 216 -29.77 -29.81 5.92
C VAL A 216 -30.54 -28.53 5.69
N ILE A 217 -29.89 -27.37 5.96
CA ILE A 217 -30.41 -26.07 5.57
C ILE A 217 -29.62 -25.62 4.36
N TRP A 218 -30.23 -25.65 3.20
CA TRP A 218 -29.75 -24.97 2.00
C TRP A 218 -30.44 -23.62 1.93
N GLY A 219 -29.66 -22.57 1.96
CA GLY A 219 -30.10 -21.22 1.57
C GLY A 219 -29.30 -20.77 0.36
N PRO A 220 -29.92 -20.29 -0.70
CA PRO A 220 -29.23 -19.73 -1.84
C PRO A 220 -29.02 -18.25 -1.58
N ASP A 221 -27.78 -17.78 -1.53
CA ASP A 221 -27.47 -16.37 -1.56
C ASP A 221 -26.92 -15.95 -2.91
N ASP A 222 -27.75 -15.17 -3.51
CA ASP A 222 -27.63 -14.38 -4.70
C ASP A 222 -26.55 -13.29 -4.52
N TRP A 223 -25.53 -13.24 -5.36
CA TRP A 223 -24.62 -12.12 -5.42
C TRP A 223 -24.57 -11.54 -6.83
N GLY A 224 -25.46 -10.58 -7.02
CA GLY A 224 -25.53 -9.74 -8.21
C GLY A 224 -24.44 -8.68 -8.22
N GLY A 225 -23.82 -8.53 -9.38
CA GLY A 225 -22.80 -7.55 -9.69
C GLY A 225 -23.32 -6.12 -9.74
N GLY A 226 -22.37 -5.18 -9.62
CA GLY A 226 -22.57 -3.75 -9.81
C GLY A 226 -21.30 -3.07 -10.30
N SER A 227 -21.16 -2.97 -11.61
CA SER A 227 -20.22 -2.10 -12.30
C SER A 227 -20.69 -0.65 -12.19
N GLY A 228 -19.75 0.28 -11.89
CA GLY A 228 -20.02 1.71 -11.90
C GLY A 228 -18.74 2.53 -12.07
N GLY A 229 -18.43 2.90 -13.29
CA GLY A 229 -17.40 3.86 -13.63
C GLY A 229 -17.84 5.29 -13.30
N GLY A 230 -16.87 6.17 -12.95
CA GLY A 230 -17.09 7.60 -12.79
C GLY A 230 -15.76 8.33 -12.86
N GLY A 231 -15.45 8.87 -14.04
CA GLY A 231 -14.36 9.80 -14.24
C GLY A 231 -14.74 11.18 -13.69
N PHE A 232 -13.78 11.87 -13.07
CA PHE A 232 -13.90 13.31 -12.80
C PHE A 232 -12.59 14.02 -13.11
N GLY A 233 -12.79 15.11 -13.82
CA GLY A 233 -11.86 16.01 -14.43
C GLY A 233 -11.02 16.84 -13.46
N GLY A 234 -9.96 17.43 -14.04
CA GLY A 234 -8.93 18.19 -13.39
C GLY A 234 -9.39 19.52 -12.84
N PHE A 235 -8.65 19.96 -11.82
CA PHE A 235 -8.55 21.36 -11.42
C PHE A 235 -7.07 21.73 -11.30
N GLY A 236 -6.65 22.65 -12.15
CA GLY A 236 -5.37 23.31 -12.01
C GLY A 236 -5.45 24.40 -10.95
N GLY A 237 -4.41 24.50 -10.16
CA GLY A 237 -4.23 25.60 -9.19
C GLY A 237 -2.75 25.82 -8.97
N GLY A 238 -2.18 26.86 -9.59
CA GLY A 238 -0.79 27.23 -9.47
C GLY A 238 -0.46 27.86 -8.12
N GLY A 239 0.73 27.60 -7.63
CA GLY A 239 1.33 28.23 -6.47
C GLY A 239 2.74 27.71 -6.30
N GLY A 240 3.75 28.55 -6.57
CA GLY A 240 5.17 28.20 -6.65
C GLY A 240 5.70 27.53 -5.40
N GLY A 241 6.37 26.46 -5.65
CA GLY A 241 7.03 25.55 -4.73
C GLY A 241 7.44 24.37 -5.60
N PHE A 242 8.00 23.37 -5.19
CA PHE A 242 8.37 22.15 -5.87
C PHE A 242 7.82 22.01 -7.31
N SER A 243 8.68 22.02 -8.30
CA SER A 243 8.31 21.86 -9.71
C SER A 243 8.13 20.37 -10.01
N GLY A 244 6.99 19.81 -9.63
CA GLY A 244 6.59 18.50 -10.09
C GLY A 244 6.45 18.49 -11.61
N GLY A 245 7.05 17.52 -12.29
CA GLY A 245 7.04 17.38 -13.74
C GLY A 245 5.70 16.97 -14.33
N GLY A 246 4.64 16.79 -13.49
CA GLY A 246 3.30 16.40 -13.91
C GLY A 246 3.10 14.91 -14.16
N GLY A 247 3.95 14.06 -13.61
CA GLY A 247 3.86 12.61 -13.73
C GLY A 247 2.56 12.03 -13.17
N SER A 248 2.16 10.89 -13.65
CA SER A 248 0.94 10.19 -13.27
C SER A 248 1.24 8.89 -12.53
N PHE A 249 0.48 8.65 -11.48
CA PHE A 249 0.49 7.40 -10.72
C PHE A 249 -0.75 6.59 -11.05
N GLY A 250 -0.60 5.25 -11.16
CA GLY A 250 -1.70 4.32 -11.42
C GLY A 250 -2.16 3.55 -10.18
N GLY A 251 -1.64 3.91 -9.01
CA GLY A 251 -1.86 3.14 -7.78
C GLY A 251 -0.96 1.91 -7.68
N GLY A 252 0.07 1.80 -8.53
CA GLY A 252 1.13 0.80 -8.41
C GLY A 252 1.98 1.04 -7.17
N GLY A 253 2.62 -0.03 -6.65
CA GLY A 253 3.44 0.04 -5.45
C GLY A 253 2.98 -0.90 -4.35
N SER A 254 3.41 -0.68 -3.10
CA SER A 254 3.06 -1.57 -1.99
C SER A 254 2.93 -0.82 -0.67
N SER A 255 1.98 -1.26 0.13
CA SER A 255 1.75 -0.76 1.49
C SER A 255 2.31 -1.70 2.55
N GLY A 256 2.61 -1.16 3.72
CA GLY A 256 3.00 -1.91 4.91
C GLY A 256 2.47 -1.30 6.19
N SER A 257 2.50 -2.08 7.26
CA SER A 257 2.14 -1.63 8.61
C SER A 257 3.11 -2.22 9.65
N TRP A 258 3.27 -1.52 10.79
CA TRP A 258 4.17 -1.94 11.87
C TRP A 258 3.59 -1.76 13.26
#